data_f6d63980b69129b63eb3c7035d457d71
#
_entry.id   f6d63980b69129b63eb3c7035d457d71
#
_cell.length_a   1.000
_cell.length_b   1.000
_cell.length_c   1.000
_cell.angle_alpha   90.00
_cell.angle_beta   90.00
_cell.angle_gamma   90.00
#
_symmetry.space_group_name_H-M   'P 1'
#
loop_
_entity.id
_entity.type
_entity.pdbx_description
1 polymer ?
#
loop_
_entity_poly.entity_id
_entity_poly.type
_entity_poly.pdbx_seq_one_letter_code
_entity_poly.pdbx_strand_id
1 'polypeptide(L)'
;TYFSFRDGRNGPPPLTIPDNQGSEKVLLALPARRGGRDEVIFSETPDSLARYLTFEQEVDDCNALAVSPAAVQFGKLRLRLMLESELSAEWTAMAVVKVLEKRSNQVRLESSYIPPVLNCGASPQLCDYLNDMPGLLQQRSQQIGQRLQQPGRFNTADMVDFMLLALVNHHLGHVSHLKNLPLLHPETLFATWLAFACELSTYTPQRFPDGSLPVYDHDDLARCFGKLMLMLRQGLSQVLEENAVQLPLTERSHGLNVATVPASSMVREFGFVLAVRASVPVDTLLTHFPAQMKVAPVTKIRDLVQLQLPGMILRPLSVAPPQIPWHAGYSYFELDKGSELWQEMEKSGTFALHLAGDFPGLAMEFWAIRSHSA
;
A
#
# COMPACT_ATOMS: atom_id res chain seq x y z
N THR A 1 1.77 -25.23 26.01
CA THR A 1 3.13 -25.76 25.82
C THR A 1 3.88 -24.83 24.91
N TYR A 2 4.95 -24.20 25.40
CA TYR A 2 5.81 -23.34 24.60
C TYR A 2 6.94 -24.20 24.02
N PHE A 3 7.19 -24.10 22.71
CA PHE A 3 8.36 -24.69 22.06
C PHE A 3 8.91 -23.73 21.00
N SER A 4 10.21 -23.84 20.76
CA SER A 4 10.94 -22.95 19.84
C SER A 4 11.72 -23.78 18.83
N PHE A 5 11.73 -23.32 17.59
CA PHE A 5 12.53 -23.92 16.50
C PHE A 5 13.93 -23.31 16.36
N ARG A 6 14.36 -22.45 17.31
CA ARG A 6 15.62 -21.68 17.20
C ARG A 6 16.85 -22.55 16.93
N ASP A 7 16.86 -23.80 17.41
CA ASP A 7 18.03 -24.65 17.32
C ASP A 7 18.00 -25.67 16.16
N GLY A 8 17.01 -25.58 15.27
CA GLY A 8 16.85 -26.49 14.14
C GLY A 8 16.56 -27.97 14.50
N ARG A 9 16.70 -28.34 15.77
CA ARG A 9 16.60 -29.73 16.25
C ARG A 9 15.17 -30.24 16.41
N ASN A 10 14.18 -29.35 16.53
CA ASN A 10 12.79 -29.68 16.81
C ASN A 10 11.84 -29.30 15.68
N GLY A 11 12.35 -28.88 14.53
CA GLY A 11 11.55 -28.53 13.36
C GLY A 11 10.86 -29.74 12.73
N PRO A 12 9.78 -29.52 11.98
CA PRO A 12 9.18 -30.56 11.16
C PRO A 12 10.13 -30.99 10.05
N PRO A 13 10.02 -32.24 9.55
CA PRO A 13 10.78 -32.68 8.39
C PRO A 13 10.47 -31.81 7.16
N PRO A 14 11.43 -31.61 6.24
CA PRO A 14 11.19 -30.81 5.03
C PRO A 14 10.13 -31.44 4.15
N LEU A 15 9.27 -30.59 3.57
CA LEU A 15 8.24 -30.98 2.61
C LEU A 15 8.80 -30.86 1.18
N THR A 16 8.64 -31.91 0.39
CA THR A 16 8.94 -31.87 -1.05
C THR A 16 7.73 -31.38 -1.81
N ILE A 17 7.84 -30.23 -2.46
CA ILE A 17 6.76 -29.69 -3.30
C ILE A 17 6.82 -30.35 -4.68
N PRO A 18 5.70 -30.89 -5.23
CA PRO A 18 5.64 -31.45 -6.57
C PRO A 18 5.96 -30.42 -7.66
N ASP A 19 6.53 -30.85 -8.80
CA ASP A 19 6.98 -29.93 -9.86
C ASP A 19 5.85 -29.19 -10.61
N ASN A 20 4.63 -29.73 -10.58
CA ASN A 20 3.45 -29.10 -11.22
C ASN A 20 2.47 -28.52 -10.18
N GLN A 21 2.95 -28.20 -8.98
CA GLN A 21 2.10 -27.65 -7.94
C GLN A 21 1.63 -26.26 -8.33
N GLY A 22 0.31 -26.08 -8.32
CA GLY A 22 -0.34 -24.75 -8.43
C GLY A 22 -0.29 -23.98 -7.11
N SER A 23 -0.95 -22.84 -7.08
CA SER A 23 -1.05 -22.01 -5.87
C SER A 23 -1.76 -22.74 -4.74
N GLU A 24 -1.03 -23.05 -3.66
CA GLU A 24 -1.54 -23.83 -2.52
C GLU A 24 -0.87 -23.43 -1.21
N LYS A 25 -1.59 -23.57 -0.09
CA LYS A 25 -1.03 -23.34 1.25
C LYS A 25 -0.27 -24.56 1.75
N VAL A 26 0.84 -24.30 2.43
CA VAL A 26 1.56 -25.29 3.22
C VAL A 26 1.14 -25.13 4.68
N LEU A 27 0.77 -26.22 5.28
CA LEU A 27 0.25 -26.30 6.64
C LEU A 27 1.31 -26.92 7.56
N LEU A 28 1.43 -26.36 8.77
CA LEU A 28 2.08 -27.00 9.91
C LEU A 28 1.02 -27.79 10.66
N ALA A 29 1.12 -29.09 10.64
CA ALA A 29 0.09 -30.00 11.13
C ALA A 29 0.60 -30.86 12.29
N LEU A 30 -0.32 -31.18 13.17
CA LEU A 30 -0.15 -32.08 14.31
C LEU A 30 -1.34 -33.04 14.35
N PRO A 31 -1.15 -34.35 14.64
CA PRO A 31 -2.27 -35.26 14.79
C PRO A 31 -3.31 -34.75 15.80
N ALA A 32 -4.57 -34.79 15.44
CA ALA A 32 -5.68 -34.32 16.29
C ALA A 32 -5.82 -35.23 17.52
N ARG A 33 -6.07 -34.61 18.67
CA ARG A 33 -6.31 -35.37 19.91
C ARG A 33 -7.64 -36.09 19.83
N ARG A 34 -7.60 -37.41 20.03
CA ARG A 34 -8.79 -38.25 20.03
C ARG A 34 -8.76 -39.24 21.19
N GLY A 35 -9.85 -39.37 21.94
CA GLY A 35 -9.97 -40.37 22.99
C GLY A 35 -9.82 -41.79 22.44
N GLY A 36 -9.12 -42.66 23.18
CA GLY A 36 -8.94 -44.08 22.84
C GLY A 36 -7.84 -44.40 21.85
N ARG A 37 -6.98 -43.41 21.49
CA ARG A 37 -5.74 -43.62 20.70
C ARG A 37 -4.51 -43.35 21.55
N ASP A 38 -3.40 -44.04 21.24
CA ASP A 38 -2.11 -43.79 21.84
C ASP A 38 -1.63 -42.40 21.42
N GLU A 39 -1.39 -41.52 22.39
CA GLU A 39 -0.85 -40.19 22.12
C GLU A 39 0.68 -40.18 22.00
N VAL A 40 1.37 -41.24 22.45
CA VAL A 40 2.81 -41.32 22.56
C VAL A 40 3.31 -42.55 21.87
N ILE A 41 4.43 -42.47 21.14
CA ILE A 41 5.18 -43.57 20.58
C ILE A 41 6.64 -43.49 21.02
N PHE A 42 7.29 -44.66 21.14
CA PHE A 42 8.69 -44.80 21.56
C PHE A 42 9.69 -44.87 20.38
N SER A 43 9.18 -45.15 19.20
CA SER A 43 9.96 -45.14 17.97
C SER A 43 9.17 -44.58 16.84
N GLU A 44 9.84 -43.87 15.90
CA GLU A 44 9.14 -43.22 14.78
C GLU A 44 8.47 -44.26 13.89
N THR A 45 7.19 -44.08 13.68
CA THR A 45 6.36 -44.92 12.82
C THR A 45 5.63 -44.00 11.84
N PRO A 46 5.88 -44.07 10.52
CA PRO A 46 5.36 -43.13 9.54
C PRO A 46 3.82 -42.99 9.56
N ASP A 47 3.10 -44.09 9.75
CA ASP A 47 1.63 -44.14 9.71
C ASP A 47 0.96 -43.88 11.06
N SER A 48 1.77 -43.68 12.12
CA SER A 48 1.20 -43.41 13.45
C SER A 48 0.64 -42.00 13.56
N LEU A 49 -0.57 -41.89 14.12
CA LEU A 49 -1.22 -40.64 14.49
C LEU A 49 -0.98 -40.24 15.94
N ALA A 50 0.07 -40.80 16.59
CA ALA A 50 0.49 -40.35 17.90
C ALA A 50 1.03 -38.91 17.82
N ARG A 51 0.74 -38.09 18.83
CA ARG A 51 1.12 -36.66 18.89
C ARG A 51 2.55 -36.45 19.33
N TYR A 52 3.09 -37.40 20.13
CA TYR A 52 4.39 -37.28 20.78
C TYR A 52 5.30 -38.47 20.44
N LEU A 53 6.55 -38.15 20.18
CA LEU A 53 7.63 -39.11 20.15
C LEU A 53 8.43 -38.98 21.46
N THR A 54 8.63 -40.07 22.16
CA THR A 54 9.37 -40.11 23.41
C THR A 54 10.87 -39.97 23.16
N PHE A 55 11.53 -39.20 24.00
CA PHE A 55 12.99 -39.19 24.13
C PHE A 55 13.39 -39.09 25.61
N GLU A 56 14.55 -39.61 25.96
CA GLU A 56 15.09 -39.53 27.31
C GLU A 56 16.12 -38.42 27.40
N GLN A 57 16.12 -37.71 28.50
CA GLN A 57 17.09 -36.69 28.82
C GLN A 57 17.45 -36.76 30.30
N GLU A 58 18.75 -36.69 30.63
CA GLU A 58 19.20 -36.52 31.99
C GLU A 58 18.86 -35.09 32.46
N VAL A 59 18.23 -34.99 33.61
CA VAL A 59 17.83 -33.72 34.23
C VAL A 59 18.41 -33.68 35.64
N ASP A 60 19.10 -32.61 35.96
CA ASP A 60 19.58 -32.32 37.30
C ASP A 60 18.46 -31.80 38.21
N ASP A 61 18.41 -32.31 39.43
CA ASP A 61 17.50 -31.74 40.46
C ASP A 61 18.15 -30.50 41.05
N CYS A 62 17.66 -29.35 40.70
CA CYS A 62 18.15 -28.04 41.20
C CYS A 62 17.85 -27.82 42.68
N ASN A 63 17.03 -28.66 43.33
CA ASN A 63 16.64 -28.52 44.74
C ASN A 63 17.38 -29.53 45.66
N ALA A 64 18.10 -30.50 45.11
CA ALA A 64 18.81 -31.50 45.90
C ALA A 64 20.24 -31.06 46.19
N LEU A 65 20.71 -31.24 47.43
CA LEU A 65 22.10 -31.00 47.83
C LEU A 65 23.08 -32.03 47.28
N ALA A 66 22.60 -33.18 46.86
CA ALA A 66 23.37 -34.21 46.14
C ALA A 66 22.84 -34.28 44.71
N VAL A 67 23.62 -33.78 43.77
CA VAL A 67 23.29 -33.80 42.32
C VAL A 67 23.42 -35.22 41.83
N SER A 68 22.31 -35.90 41.66
CA SER A 68 22.22 -37.14 40.93
C SER A 68 21.32 -36.91 39.73
N PRO A 69 21.82 -36.84 38.49
CA PRO A 69 20.97 -36.68 37.33
C PRO A 69 19.99 -37.86 37.24
N ALA A 70 18.73 -37.55 36.96
CA ALA A 70 17.67 -38.52 36.73
C ALA A 70 17.32 -38.57 35.24
N ALA A 71 17.23 -39.77 34.68
CA ALA A 71 16.69 -39.93 33.32
C ALA A 71 15.18 -39.68 33.32
N VAL A 72 14.76 -38.66 32.63
CA VAL A 72 13.35 -38.25 32.50
C VAL A 72 12.91 -38.47 31.06
N GLN A 73 11.73 -39.05 30.89
CA GLN A 73 11.11 -39.20 29.56
C GLN A 73 10.32 -37.96 29.21
N PHE A 74 10.64 -37.38 28.07
CA PHE A 74 9.94 -36.21 27.47
C PHE A 74 9.24 -36.64 26.20
N GLY A 75 8.18 -35.86 25.84
CA GLY A 75 7.45 -36.02 24.58
C GLY A 75 7.78 -34.90 23.60
N LYS A 76 8.37 -35.21 22.45
CA LYS A 76 8.56 -34.29 21.33
C LYS A 76 7.29 -34.29 20.46
N LEU A 77 6.78 -33.09 20.11
CA LEU A 77 5.65 -32.98 19.18
C LEU A 77 6.03 -33.48 17.78
N ARG A 78 5.18 -34.32 17.22
CA ARG A 78 5.35 -34.87 15.86
C ARG A 78 4.70 -33.93 14.83
N LEU A 79 5.31 -32.78 14.67
CA LEU A 79 4.89 -31.78 13.68
C LEU A 79 5.28 -32.24 12.27
N ARG A 80 4.39 -31.99 11.31
CA ARG A 80 4.63 -32.23 9.88
C ARG A 80 4.24 -31.02 9.06
N LEU A 81 4.96 -30.79 7.95
CA LEU A 81 4.52 -29.91 6.89
C LEU A 81 3.72 -30.74 5.89
N MET A 82 2.59 -30.23 5.44
CA MET A 82 1.73 -30.85 4.42
C MET A 82 1.06 -29.80 3.54
N LEU A 83 0.61 -30.21 2.37
CA LEU A 83 -0.20 -29.37 1.51
C LEU A 83 -1.64 -29.30 2.02
N GLU A 84 -2.34 -28.21 1.75
CA GLU A 84 -3.74 -28.02 2.18
C GLU A 84 -4.65 -29.12 1.61
N SER A 85 -4.36 -29.60 0.39
CA SER A 85 -5.08 -30.72 -0.26
C SER A 85 -4.92 -32.07 0.45
N GLU A 86 -3.89 -32.23 1.26
CA GLU A 86 -3.63 -33.46 2.03
C GLU A 86 -4.27 -33.45 3.41
N LEU A 87 -4.86 -32.30 3.82
CA LEU A 87 -5.44 -32.14 5.14
C LEU A 87 -6.68 -33.02 5.31
N SER A 88 -6.68 -33.84 6.32
CA SER A 88 -7.81 -34.67 6.75
C SER A 88 -8.27 -34.30 8.16
N ALA A 89 -9.44 -34.80 8.55
CA ALA A 89 -9.98 -34.62 9.92
C ALA A 89 -9.10 -35.21 11.02
N GLU A 90 -8.06 -35.95 10.67
CA GLU A 90 -7.12 -36.55 11.65
C GLU A 90 -6.04 -35.58 12.11
N TRP A 91 -5.96 -34.40 11.49
CA TRP A 91 -4.95 -33.39 11.76
C TRP A 91 -5.57 -32.09 12.27
N THR A 92 -4.86 -31.46 13.19
CA THR A 92 -5.03 -30.05 13.54
C THR A 92 -3.89 -29.28 12.88
N ALA A 93 -4.20 -28.27 12.08
CA ALA A 93 -3.18 -27.62 11.29
C ALA A 93 -3.38 -26.09 11.27
N MET A 94 -2.29 -25.37 11.01
CA MET A 94 -2.28 -23.94 10.70
C MET A 94 -1.46 -23.68 9.44
N ALA A 95 -1.93 -22.78 8.61
CA ALA A 95 -1.19 -22.41 7.40
C ALA A 95 0.05 -21.55 7.76
N VAL A 96 1.19 -21.83 7.17
CA VAL A 96 2.45 -21.13 7.47
C VAL A 96 3.01 -20.35 6.30
N VAL A 97 2.84 -20.85 5.08
CA VAL A 97 3.22 -20.15 3.84
C VAL A 97 2.29 -20.55 2.71
N LYS A 98 2.25 -19.75 1.63
CA LYS A 98 1.55 -20.09 0.40
C LYS A 98 2.55 -20.22 -0.75
N VAL A 99 2.57 -21.38 -1.38
CA VAL A 99 3.36 -21.66 -2.59
C VAL A 99 2.56 -21.12 -3.78
N LEU A 100 3.20 -20.38 -4.66
CA LEU A 100 2.62 -19.96 -5.94
C LEU A 100 2.88 -20.98 -7.04
N GLU A 101 4.12 -21.42 -7.16
CA GLU A 101 4.56 -22.35 -8.18
C GLU A 101 5.94 -22.93 -7.82
N LYS A 102 6.26 -24.07 -8.43
CA LYS A 102 7.62 -24.60 -8.45
C LYS A 102 8.11 -24.69 -9.89
N ARG A 103 9.24 -24.05 -10.20
CA ARG A 103 9.89 -24.11 -11.51
C ARG A 103 11.38 -24.39 -11.34
N SER A 104 11.92 -25.30 -12.14
CA SER A 104 13.38 -25.60 -12.17
C SER A 104 13.96 -25.80 -10.78
N ASN A 105 13.29 -26.58 -9.94
CA ASN A 105 13.66 -26.89 -8.55
C ASN A 105 13.68 -25.68 -7.58
N GLN A 106 13.12 -24.53 -7.98
CA GLN A 106 12.93 -23.37 -7.11
C GLN A 106 11.45 -23.23 -6.74
N VAL A 107 11.17 -23.12 -5.45
CA VAL A 107 9.82 -22.85 -4.93
C VAL A 107 9.64 -21.35 -4.77
N ARG A 108 8.59 -20.80 -5.41
CA ARG A 108 8.21 -19.40 -5.28
C ARG A 108 7.08 -19.28 -4.27
N LEU A 109 7.30 -18.50 -3.22
CA LEU A 109 6.31 -18.22 -2.19
C LEU A 109 5.57 -16.91 -2.48
N GLU A 110 4.32 -16.83 -2.04
CA GLU A 110 3.54 -15.60 -2.10
C GLU A 110 3.98 -14.63 -0.98
N SER A 111 4.63 -13.55 -1.36
CA SER A 111 5.17 -12.57 -0.41
C SER A 111 4.08 -11.78 0.34
N SER A 112 2.88 -11.67 -0.22
CA SER A 112 1.73 -11.00 0.40
C SER A 112 0.97 -11.89 1.38
N TYR A 113 1.31 -13.18 1.48
CA TYR A 113 0.66 -14.09 2.41
C TYR A 113 1.04 -13.77 3.86
N ILE A 114 0.04 -13.66 4.72
CA ILE A 114 0.21 -13.43 6.16
C ILE A 114 -0.30 -14.66 6.89
N PRO A 115 0.58 -15.46 7.52
CA PRO A 115 0.14 -16.60 8.32
C PRO A 115 -0.58 -16.14 9.59
N PRO A 116 -1.40 -17.01 10.23
CA PRO A 116 -1.93 -16.76 11.56
C PRO A 116 -0.79 -16.49 12.55
N VAL A 117 -0.76 -15.30 13.14
CA VAL A 117 0.27 -14.90 14.09
C VAL A 117 -0.37 -14.19 15.29
N LEU A 118 0.20 -14.37 16.48
CA LEU A 118 -0.25 -13.71 17.71
C LEU A 118 0.42 -12.34 17.92
N ASN A 119 1.46 -12.06 17.15
CA ASN A 119 2.16 -10.79 17.19
C ASN A 119 2.43 -10.30 15.75
N CYS A 120 2.03 -9.08 15.44
CA CYS A 120 2.29 -8.42 14.16
C CYS A 120 3.78 -8.42 13.81
N GLY A 121 4.68 -8.32 14.79
CA GLY A 121 6.12 -8.38 14.62
C GLY A 121 6.65 -9.71 14.06
N ALA A 122 5.84 -10.76 14.07
CA ALA A 122 6.20 -12.06 13.47
C ALA A 122 5.93 -12.14 11.95
N SER A 123 5.24 -11.16 11.37
CA SER A 123 4.94 -11.10 9.94
C SER A 123 5.62 -9.91 9.28
N PRO A 124 6.52 -10.12 8.30
CA PRO A 124 7.14 -9.02 7.55
C PRO A 124 6.11 -8.07 6.94
N GLN A 125 5.04 -8.61 6.35
CA GLN A 125 3.98 -7.81 5.71
C GLN A 125 3.25 -6.89 6.70
N LEU A 126 2.94 -7.37 7.92
CA LEU A 126 2.32 -6.53 8.95
C LEU A 126 3.32 -5.49 9.50
N CYS A 127 4.60 -5.85 9.59
CA CYS A 127 5.66 -4.91 9.94
C CYS A 127 5.77 -3.78 8.90
N ASP A 128 5.73 -4.11 7.61
CA ASP A 128 5.77 -3.12 6.53
C ASP A 128 4.57 -2.17 6.63
N TYR A 129 3.37 -2.68 6.83
CA TYR A 129 2.19 -1.82 7.04
C TYR A 129 2.32 -0.89 8.24
N LEU A 130 2.83 -1.41 9.37
CA LEU A 130 3.08 -0.61 10.58
C LEU A 130 4.19 0.44 10.39
N ASN A 131 5.17 0.16 9.54
CA ASN A 131 6.25 1.10 9.25
C ASN A 131 5.82 2.21 8.29
N ASP A 132 5.00 1.88 7.29
CA ASP A 132 4.56 2.82 6.26
C ASP A 132 3.51 3.80 6.75
N MET A 133 2.55 3.32 7.57
CA MET A 133 1.38 4.10 7.96
C MET A 133 1.72 5.41 8.70
N PRO A 134 2.63 5.46 9.69
CA PRO A 134 2.99 6.71 10.35
C PRO A 134 3.56 7.74 9.39
N GLY A 135 4.39 7.31 8.42
CA GLY A 135 4.96 8.19 7.40
C GLY A 135 3.88 8.81 6.51
N LEU A 136 2.92 7.99 6.07
CA LEU A 136 1.78 8.45 5.28
C LEU A 136 0.94 9.48 6.06
N LEU A 137 0.61 9.19 7.31
CA LEU A 137 -0.18 10.09 8.15
C LEU A 137 0.55 11.39 8.46
N GLN A 138 1.85 11.33 8.74
CA GLN A 138 2.67 12.52 8.98
C GLN A 138 2.73 13.41 7.75
N GLN A 139 2.94 12.85 6.58
CA GLN A 139 2.90 13.59 5.33
C GLN A 139 1.55 14.27 5.13
N ARG A 140 0.44 13.57 5.37
CA ARG A 140 -0.92 14.14 5.27
C ARG A 140 -1.15 15.26 6.26
N SER A 141 -0.80 15.05 7.51
CA SER A 141 -0.90 16.07 8.56
C SER A 141 -0.17 17.36 8.17
N GLN A 142 1.05 17.25 7.65
CA GLN A 142 1.83 18.39 7.21
C GLN A 142 1.18 19.12 6.02
N GLN A 143 0.69 18.38 5.02
CA GLN A 143 0.02 18.95 3.85
C GLN A 143 -1.24 19.73 4.23
N ILE A 144 -2.10 19.16 5.07
CA ILE A 144 -3.32 19.82 5.53
C ILE A 144 -2.97 21.02 6.41
N GLY A 145 -1.99 20.86 7.33
CA GLY A 145 -1.55 21.94 8.22
C GLY A 145 -1.00 23.16 7.46
N GLN A 146 -0.23 22.95 6.39
CA GLN A 146 0.28 24.03 5.53
C GLN A 146 -0.85 24.79 4.82
N ARG A 147 -1.91 24.11 4.38
CA ARG A 147 -3.09 24.78 3.79
C ARG A 147 -3.80 25.68 4.79
N LEU A 148 -3.95 25.21 6.02
CA LEU A 148 -4.62 25.97 7.10
C LEU A 148 -3.83 27.16 7.64
N GLN A 149 -2.51 27.24 7.39
CA GLN A 149 -1.66 28.35 7.81
C GLN A 149 -1.72 29.58 6.88
N GLN A 150 -2.39 29.49 5.73
CA GLN A 150 -2.49 30.62 4.81
C GLN A 150 -3.41 31.72 5.40
N PRO A 151 -2.94 32.96 5.58
CA PRO A 151 -3.75 34.02 6.18
C PRO A 151 -4.83 34.51 5.22
N GLY A 152 -6.07 34.51 5.65
CA GLY A 152 -7.06 35.35 5.01
C GLY A 152 -8.44 34.83 4.68
N ARG A 153 -9.04 33.88 5.34
CA ARG A 153 -10.51 33.65 5.41
C ARG A 153 -10.79 32.26 5.97
N PHE A 154 -11.35 32.18 7.15
CA PHE A 154 -11.99 30.98 7.65
C PHE A 154 -13.27 30.76 6.83
N ASN A 155 -13.26 29.77 5.96
CA ASN A 155 -14.42 29.34 5.19
C ASN A 155 -14.86 27.92 5.60
N THR A 156 -15.96 27.42 5.06
CA THR A 156 -16.47 26.08 5.37
C THR A 156 -15.50 24.97 4.98
N ALA A 157 -14.68 25.17 3.94
CA ALA A 157 -13.66 24.22 3.50
C ALA A 157 -12.52 24.12 4.53
N ASP A 158 -12.11 25.25 5.14
CA ASP A 158 -11.09 25.27 6.19
C ASP A 158 -11.56 24.50 7.44
N MET A 159 -12.86 24.52 7.74
CA MET A 159 -13.41 23.74 8.86
C MET A 159 -13.33 22.25 8.57
N VAL A 160 -13.63 21.81 7.36
CA VAL A 160 -13.49 20.39 6.95
C VAL A 160 -12.04 19.95 7.01
N ASP A 161 -11.11 20.77 6.49
CA ASP A 161 -9.67 20.51 6.55
C ASP A 161 -9.17 20.45 8.01
N PHE A 162 -9.67 21.30 8.89
CA PHE A 162 -9.32 21.28 10.31
C PHE A 162 -9.82 20.00 11.01
N MET A 163 -11.04 19.56 10.75
CA MET A 163 -11.58 18.31 11.28
C MET A 163 -10.80 17.11 10.76
N LEU A 164 -10.44 17.11 9.48
CA LEU A 164 -9.61 16.07 8.88
C LEU A 164 -8.20 16.06 9.47
N LEU A 165 -7.58 17.23 9.70
CA LEU A 165 -6.28 17.32 10.37
C LEU A 165 -6.35 16.74 11.79
N ALA A 166 -7.42 17.05 12.53
CA ALA A 166 -7.63 16.49 13.88
C ALA A 166 -7.74 14.96 13.82
N LEU A 167 -8.48 14.41 12.86
CA LEU A 167 -8.58 12.96 12.63
C LEU A 167 -7.22 12.33 12.31
N VAL A 168 -6.50 12.88 11.34
CA VAL A 168 -5.17 12.37 10.92
C VAL A 168 -4.17 12.42 12.08
N ASN A 169 -4.13 13.52 12.85
CA ASN A 169 -3.24 13.65 14.00
C ASN A 169 -3.60 12.68 15.14
N HIS A 170 -4.90 12.43 15.38
CA HIS A 170 -5.35 11.44 16.33
C HIS A 170 -4.81 10.06 15.99
N HIS A 171 -5.02 9.63 14.74
CA HIS A 171 -4.55 8.32 14.29
C HIS A 171 -3.03 8.24 14.14
N LEU A 172 -2.34 9.33 13.80
CA LEU A 172 -0.88 9.37 13.79
C LEU A 172 -0.29 9.03 15.18
N GLY A 173 -0.84 9.63 16.23
CA GLY A 173 -0.44 9.32 17.61
C GLY A 173 -0.70 7.86 17.97
N HIS A 174 -1.88 7.37 17.64
CA HIS A 174 -2.28 5.99 17.92
C HIS A 174 -1.42 4.96 17.19
N VAL A 175 -1.24 5.11 15.86
CA VAL A 175 -0.41 4.20 15.05
C VAL A 175 1.06 4.24 15.48
N SER A 176 1.58 5.43 15.81
CA SER A 176 2.94 5.57 16.35
C SER A 176 3.12 4.82 17.67
N HIS A 177 2.12 4.80 18.54
CA HIS A 177 2.14 4.00 19.75
C HIS A 177 2.10 2.49 19.43
N LEU A 178 1.16 2.04 18.59
CA LEU A 178 1.01 0.63 18.22
C LEU A 178 2.28 0.05 17.59
N LYS A 179 2.96 0.83 16.75
CA LYS A 179 4.24 0.44 16.12
C LYS A 179 5.32 0.11 17.15
N ASN A 180 5.33 0.77 18.29
CA ASN A 180 6.35 0.61 19.32
C ASN A 180 5.99 -0.44 20.38
N LEU A 181 4.83 -1.09 20.28
CA LEU A 181 4.46 -2.16 21.21
C LEU A 181 5.29 -3.42 20.94
N PRO A 182 5.88 -4.02 21.98
CA PRO A 182 6.68 -5.25 21.84
C PRO A 182 5.79 -6.45 21.46
N LEU A 183 4.52 -6.38 21.78
CA LEU A 183 3.52 -7.42 21.46
C LEU A 183 2.23 -6.73 21.01
N LEU A 184 1.91 -6.86 19.74
CA LEU A 184 0.68 -6.33 19.12
C LEU A 184 -0.05 -7.46 18.40
N HIS A 185 -1.25 -7.80 18.89
CA HIS A 185 -2.08 -8.80 18.23
C HIS A 185 -2.70 -8.25 16.94
N PRO A 186 -2.75 -9.02 15.84
CA PRO A 186 -3.32 -8.55 14.56
C PRO A 186 -4.77 -8.05 14.67
N GLU A 187 -5.59 -8.67 15.52
CA GLU A 187 -6.98 -8.25 15.73
C GLU A 187 -7.06 -6.81 16.27
N THR A 188 -6.23 -6.46 17.24
CA THR A 188 -6.18 -5.11 17.81
C THR A 188 -5.78 -4.08 16.75
N LEU A 189 -4.79 -4.42 15.92
CA LEU A 189 -4.37 -3.58 14.78
C LEU A 189 -5.50 -3.44 13.77
N PHE A 190 -6.17 -4.54 13.43
CA PHE A 190 -7.27 -4.57 12.48
C PHE A 190 -8.45 -3.71 12.95
N ALA A 191 -8.88 -3.86 14.20
CA ALA A 191 -10.00 -3.10 14.78
C ALA A 191 -9.72 -1.60 14.77
N THR A 192 -8.50 -1.19 15.17
CA THR A 192 -8.08 0.21 15.18
C THR A 192 -8.09 0.81 13.77
N TRP A 193 -7.55 0.08 12.80
CA TRP A 193 -7.45 0.57 11.43
C TRP A 193 -8.78 0.52 10.68
N LEU A 194 -9.66 -0.41 11.02
CA LEU A 194 -11.02 -0.45 10.48
C LEU A 194 -11.82 0.78 10.93
N ALA A 195 -11.74 1.13 12.22
CA ALA A 195 -12.36 2.35 12.73
C ALA A 195 -11.84 3.58 11.97
N PHE A 196 -10.52 3.69 11.80
CA PHE A 196 -9.91 4.78 11.03
C PHE A 196 -10.39 4.83 9.57
N ALA A 197 -10.46 3.69 8.87
CA ALA A 197 -10.96 3.63 7.51
C ALA A 197 -12.42 4.09 7.39
N CYS A 198 -13.26 3.73 8.37
CA CYS A 198 -14.65 4.18 8.45
C CYS A 198 -14.75 5.69 8.73
N GLU A 199 -13.92 6.23 9.62
CA GLU A 199 -13.87 7.67 9.91
C GLU A 199 -13.42 8.47 8.68
N LEU A 200 -12.39 7.97 7.96
CA LEU A 200 -11.95 8.59 6.70
C LEU A 200 -13.06 8.63 5.64
N SER A 201 -13.95 7.63 5.61
CA SER A 201 -15.04 7.59 4.64
C SER A 201 -16.00 8.78 4.77
N THR A 202 -16.07 9.42 5.93
CA THR A 202 -16.87 10.65 6.15
C THR A 202 -16.42 11.80 5.24
N TYR A 203 -15.14 11.77 4.84
CA TYR A 203 -14.52 12.79 3.97
C TYR A 203 -14.51 12.39 2.49
N THR A 204 -15.07 11.24 2.14
CA THR A 204 -15.27 10.83 0.75
C THR A 204 -16.57 11.41 0.18
N PRO A 205 -16.74 11.42 -1.16
CA PRO A 205 -17.99 11.92 -1.78
C PRO A 205 -19.25 11.21 -1.28
N GLN A 206 -19.18 9.92 -0.98
CA GLN A 206 -20.29 9.12 -0.45
C GLN A 206 -20.59 9.44 1.03
N ARG A 207 -19.58 9.87 1.80
CA ARG A 207 -19.65 10.18 3.24
C ARG A 207 -19.95 8.98 4.15
N PHE A 208 -19.85 7.77 3.66
CA PHE A 208 -19.98 6.52 4.40
C PHE A 208 -19.12 5.43 3.75
N PRO A 209 -18.79 4.36 4.47
CA PRO A 209 -18.02 3.25 3.91
C PRO A 209 -18.75 2.62 2.72
N ASP A 210 -18.03 2.44 1.60
CA ASP A 210 -18.58 1.80 0.41
C ASP A 210 -18.50 0.26 0.54
N GLY A 211 -19.63 -0.41 0.22
CA GLY A 211 -19.72 -1.86 0.21
C GLY A 211 -19.70 -2.51 1.61
N SER A 212 -19.38 -3.80 1.63
CA SER A 212 -19.25 -4.58 2.86
C SER A 212 -17.92 -4.33 3.53
N LEU A 213 -17.96 -3.95 4.80
CA LEU A 213 -16.74 -3.82 5.62
C LEU A 213 -15.98 -5.16 5.68
N PRO A 214 -14.64 -5.13 5.68
CA PRO A 214 -13.86 -6.35 5.86
C PRO A 214 -14.10 -6.92 7.26
N VAL A 215 -14.27 -8.24 7.31
CA VAL A 215 -14.44 -8.99 8.56
C VAL A 215 -13.11 -9.61 8.93
N TYR A 216 -12.75 -9.52 10.20
CA TYR A 216 -11.54 -10.16 10.71
C TYR A 216 -11.68 -11.69 10.67
N ASP A 217 -10.64 -12.32 10.17
CA ASP A 217 -10.48 -13.76 10.12
C ASP A 217 -9.02 -14.07 10.42
N HIS A 218 -8.77 -14.71 11.56
CA HIS A 218 -7.40 -15.00 12.01
C HIS A 218 -6.69 -16.01 11.13
N ASP A 219 -7.43 -16.88 10.45
CA ASP A 219 -6.90 -17.88 9.54
C ASP A 219 -6.67 -17.33 8.11
N ASP A 220 -7.15 -16.10 7.82
CA ASP A 220 -6.95 -15.44 6.52
C ASP A 220 -6.62 -13.94 6.67
N LEU A 221 -5.53 -13.66 7.38
CA LEU A 221 -5.07 -12.29 7.65
C LEU A 221 -4.71 -11.52 6.38
N ALA A 222 -4.18 -12.21 5.36
CA ALA A 222 -3.84 -11.58 4.08
C ALA A 222 -5.05 -10.95 3.40
N ARG A 223 -6.19 -11.65 3.38
CA ARG A 223 -7.45 -11.15 2.83
C ARG A 223 -8.01 -9.99 3.66
N CYS A 224 -8.00 -10.13 4.99
CA CYS A 224 -8.51 -9.12 5.91
C CYS A 224 -7.74 -7.80 5.77
N PHE A 225 -6.43 -7.86 5.92
CA PHE A 225 -5.56 -6.67 5.84
C PHE A 225 -5.46 -6.13 4.43
N GLY A 226 -5.48 -6.98 3.39
CA GLY A 226 -5.47 -6.52 2.00
C GLY A 226 -6.65 -5.61 1.67
N LYS A 227 -7.88 -5.99 2.06
CA LYS A 227 -9.08 -5.16 1.91
C LYS A 227 -9.00 -3.87 2.74
N LEU A 228 -8.58 -3.99 3.99
CA LEU A 228 -8.47 -2.85 4.90
C LEU A 228 -7.43 -1.82 4.42
N MET A 229 -6.26 -2.28 3.98
CA MET A 229 -5.22 -1.40 3.42
C MET A 229 -5.66 -0.71 2.14
N LEU A 230 -6.45 -1.40 1.30
CA LEU A 230 -7.04 -0.77 0.12
C LEU A 230 -7.99 0.37 0.51
N MET A 231 -8.90 0.15 1.48
CA MET A 231 -9.81 1.19 1.99
C MET A 231 -9.03 2.39 2.57
N LEU A 232 -8.01 2.15 3.38
CA LEU A 232 -7.19 3.21 3.96
C LEU A 232 -6.44 4.02 2.89
N ARG A 233 -5.83 3.36 1.92
CA ARG A 233 -5.13 4.03 0.82
C ARG A 233 -6.09 4.85 -0.03
N GLN A 234 -7.26 4.31 -0.37
CA GLN A 234 -8.30 5.04 -1.10
C GLN A 234 -8.80 6.24 -0.30
N GLY A 235 -9.16 6.07 0.98
CA GLY A 235 -9.61 7.17 1.82
C GLY A 235 -8.55 8.27 1.98
N LEU A 236 -7.30 7.91 2.20
CA LEU A 236 -6.20 8.87 2.30
C LEU A 236 -5.88 9.55 0.96
N SER A 237 -6.09 8.92 -0.21
CA SER A 237 -5.87 9.55 -1.51
C SER A 237 -7.04 10.44 -1.93
N GLN A 238 -8.29 10.00 -1.74
CA GLN A 238 -9.48 10.76 -2.13
C GLN A 238 -9.58 12.13 -1.44
N VAL A 239 -9.10 12.21 -0.23
CA VAL A 239 -9.00 13.49 0.50
C VAL A 239 -8.12 14.52 -0.21
N LEU A 240 -7.24 14.10 -1.13
CA LEU A 240 -6.45 14.99 -1.98
C LEU A 240 -7.13 15.33 -3.31
N GLU A 241 -7.95 14.43 -3.84
CA GLU A 241 -8.54 14.56 -5.18
C GLU A 241 -9.56 15.69 -5.29
N GLU A 242 -10.20 16.12 -4.18
CA GLU A 242 -11.12 17.27 -4.22
C GLU A 242 -10.46 18.60 -4.62
N ASN A 243 -9.13 18.70 -4.49
CA ASN A 243 -8.38 19.89 -4.86
C ASN A 243 -7.53 19.73 -6.13
N ALA A 244 -7.48 18.55 -6.73
CA ALA A 244 -6.79 18.28 -7.99
C ALA A 244 -7.57 17.26 -8.83
N VAL A 245 -7.78 17.58 -10.09
CA VAL A 245 -8.44 16.72 -11.07
C VAL A 245 -7.45 16.41 -12.18
N GLN A 246 -7.15 15.13 -12.37
CA GLN A 246 -6.35 14.71 -13.52
C GLN A 246 -7.19 14.79 -14.80
N LEU A 247 -6.70 15.57 -15.76
CA LEU A 247 -7.32 15.70 -17.06
C LEU A 247 -6.69 14.68 -18.02
N PRO A 248 -7.47 13.73 -18.56
CA PRO A 248 -6.91 12.73 -19.48
C PRO A 248 -6.36 13.40 -20.74
N LEU A 249 -5.09 13.10 -21.04
CA LEU A 249 -4.44 13.50 -22.27
C LEU A 249 -4.75 12.46 -23.36
N THR A 250 -5.45 12.87 -24.40
CA THR A 250 -5.71 12.04 -25.57
C THR A 250 -4.73 12.42 -26.66
N GLU A 251 -3.83 11.49 -26.98
CA GLU A 251 -2.88 11.67 -28.07
C GLU A 251 -3.60 11.65 -29.42
N ARG A 252 -3.30 12.64 -30.23
CA ARG A 252 -3.72 12.73 -31.63
C ARG A 252 -2.48 12.71 -32.54
N SER A 253 -2.68 12.75 -33.85
CA SER A 253 -1.58 12.71 -34.81
C SER A 253 -0.57 13.85 -34.62
N HIS A 254 0.72 13.57 -34.88
CA HIS A 254 1.82 14.55 -34.93
C HIS A 254 2.18 15.22 -33.58
N GLY A 255 2.24 14.44 -32.49
CA GLY A 255 2.65 14.94 -31.18
C GLY A 255 1.67 15.91 -30.52
N LEU A 256 0.43 15.92 -30.97
CA LEU A 256 -0.65 16.72 -30.42
C LEU A 256 -1.40 15.92 -29.35
N ASN A 257 -1.43 16.41 -28.13
CA ASN A 257 -2.25 15.90 -27.04
C ASN A 257 -3.40 16.87 -26.76
N VAL A 258 -4.58 16.33 -26.45
CA VAL A 258 -5.79 17.14 -26.17
C VAL A 258 -6.34 16.75 -24.83
N ALA A 259 -6.66 17.76 -24.00
CA ALA A 259 -7.34 17.59 -22.72
C ALA A 259 -8.60 18.48 -22.68
N THR A 260 -9.72 17.88 -22.31
CA THR A 260 -11.00 18.60 -22.15
C THR A 260 -11.30 18.78 -20.69
N VAL A 261 -11.64 20.02 -20.31
CA VAL A 261 -12.03 20.34 -18.93
C VAL A 261 -13.53 19.99 -18.76
N PRO A 262 -13.90 19.20 -17.73
CA PRO A 262 -15.29 18.73 -17.54
C PRO A 262 -16.30 19.86 -17.35
N ALA A 263 -15.88 20.98 -16.74
CA ALA A 263 -16.74 22.13 -16.51
C ALA A 263 -16.00 23.43 -16.83
N SER A 264 -16.64 24.36 -17.53
CA SER A 264 -16.03 25.65 -17.91
C SER A 264 -15.66 26.53 -16.70
N SER A 265 -16.32 26.37 -15.56
CA SER A 265 -15.97 27.04 -14.30
C SER A 265 -14.59 26.66 -13.81
N MET A 266 -14.14 25.41 -14.04
CA MET A 266 -12.82 24.96 -13.65
C MET A 266 -11.69 25.77 -14.32
N VAL A 267 -11.87 26.24 -15.56
CA VAL A 267 -10.83 27.03 -16.23
C VAL A 267 -10.56 28.34 -15.48
N ARG A 268 -11.56 28.88 -14.79
CA ARG A 268 -11.44 30.13 -14.01
C ARG A 268 -10.91 29.88 -12.60
N GLU A 269 -11.38 28.82 -11.95
CA GLU A 269 -11.16 28.57 -10.52
C GLU A 269 -9.89 27.76 -10.25
N PHE A 270 -9.41 26.97 -11.24
CA PHE A 270 -8.30 26.04 -11.07
C PHE A 270 -7.03 26.54 -11.74
N GLY A 271 -5.88 26.31 -11.11
CA GLY A 271 -4.57 26.35 -11.75
C GLY A 271 -4.36 25.08 -12.56
N PHE A 272 -3.47 25.14 -13.57
CA PHE A 272 -3.18 23.97 -14.39
C PHE A 272 -1.70 23.66 -14.32
N VAL A 273 -1.39 22.39 -14.05
CA VAL A 273 -0.03 21.90 -13.88
C VAL A 273 0.20 20.70 -14.80
N LEU A 274 1.28 20.74 -15.53
CA LEU A 274 1.78 19.65 -16.34
C LEU A 274 2.93 18.96 -15.59
N ALA A 275 2.74 17.70 -15.22
CA ALA A 275 3.77 16.84 -14.66
C ALA A 275 4.43 16.05 -15.81
N VAL A 276 5.74 16.09 -15.90
CA VAL A 276 6.51 15.55 -17.05
C VAL A 276 7.66 14.69 -16.54
N ARG A 277 7.80 13.51 -17.12
CA ARG A 277 8.97 12.65 -16.94
C ARG A 277 9.54 12.30 -18.31
N ALA A 278 10.86 12.34 -18.43
CA ALA A 278 11.57 11.86 -19.61
C ALA A 278 12.92 11.26 -19.20
N SER A 279 13.53 10.46 -20.07
CA SER A 279 14.84 9.85 -19.86
C SER A 279 15.96 10.83 -20.22
N VAL A 280 15.88 12.06 -19.70
CA VAL A 280 16.89 13.13 -19.87
C VAL A 280 17.22 13.75 -18.50
N PRO A 281 18.39 14.42 -18.35
CA PRO A 281 18.73 15.14 -17.12
C PRO A 281 17.66 16.17 -16.75
N VAL A 282 17.37 16.30 -15.45
CA VAL A 282 16.31 17.20 -14.94
C VAL A 282 16.54 18.65 -15.39
N ASP A 283 17.78 19.15 -15.33
CA ASP A 283 18.11 20.51 -15.75
C ASP A 283 17.81 20.75 -17.23
N THR A 284 18.06 19.74 -18.07
CA THR A 284 17.74 19.78 -19.50
C THR A 284 16.22 19.80 -19.69
N LEU A 285 15.47 19.00 -18.93
CA LEU A 285 14.02 18.97 -18.99
C LEU A 285 13.43 20.32 -18.57
N LEU A 286 13.88 20.90 -17.47
CA LEU A 286 13.39 22.18 -16.96
C LEU A 286 13.64 23.35 -17.92
N THR A 287 14.74 23.31 -18.66
CA THR A 287 15.15 24.41 -19.56
C THR A 287 14.57 24.26 -20.96
N HIS A 288 14.62 23.07 -21.54
CA HIS A 288 14.26 22.86 -22.94
C HIS A 288 12.81 22.47 -23.17
N PHE A 289 12.20 21.76 -22.24
CA PHE A 289 10.81 21.30 -22.41
C PHE A 289 9.81 22.46 -22.55
N PRO A 290 9.83 23.53 -21.71
CA PRO A 290 8.91 24.65 -21.87
C PRO A 290 9.05 25.39 -23.21
N ALA A 291 10.27 25.44 -23.74
CA ALA A 291 10.54 26.12 -25.02
C ALA A 291 10.02 25.33 -26.24
N GLN A 292 9.91 24.01 -26.12
CA GLN A 292 9.46 23.11 -27.19
C GLN A 292 7.99 22.70 -27.08
N MET A 293 7.37 22.95 -25.92
CA MET A 293 5.97 22.68 -25.65
C MET A 293 5.13 23.93 -25.96
N LYS A 294 4.11 23.75 -26.80
CA LYS A 294 3.10 24.80 -27.05
C LYS A 294 1.77 24.36 -26.47
N VAL A 295 1.22 25.16 -25.58
CA VAL A 295 -0.11 24.96 -24.99
C VAL A 295 -1.03 26.08 -25.44
N ALA A 296 -2.20 25.73 -25.93
CA ALA A 296 -3.19 26.70 -26.42
C ALA A 296 -4.60 26.08 -26.49
N PRO A 297 -5.65 26.88 -26.74
CA PRO A 297 -6.96 26.35 -27.14
C PRO A 297 -6.86 25.52 -28.41
N VAL A 298 -7.64 24.43 -28.49
CA VAL A 298 -7.66 23.54 -29.68
C VAL A 298 -7.89 24.32 -30.97
N THR A 299 -8.66 25.40 -30.93
CA THR A 299 -8.94 26.26 -32.08
C THR A 299 -7.73 27.02 -32.60
N LYS A 300 -6.72 27.27 -31.76
CA LYS A 300 -5.56 28.11 -32.10
C LYS A 300 -4.25 27.33 -32.24
N ILE A 301 -4.17 26.13 -31.73
CA ILE A 301 -2.90 25.38 -31.69
C ILE A 301 -2.26 25.18 -33.06
N ARG A 302 -3.07 24.97 -34.12
CA ARG A 302 -2.58 24.77 -35.48
C ARG A 302 -1.89 26.01 -36.02
N ASP A 303 -2.50 27.18 -35.81
CA ASP A 303 -1.94 28.48 -36.28
C ASP A 303 -0.64 28.80 -35.54
N LEU A 304 -0.61 28.55 -34.21
CA LEU A 304 0.60 28.76 -33.39
C LEU A 304 1.75 27.84 -33.80
N VAL A 305 1.46 26.62 -34.21
CA VAL A 305 2.50 25.68 -34.69
C VAL A 305 3.01 26.10 -36.06
N GLN A 306 2.11 26.42 -37.02
CA GLN A 306 2.48 26.78 -38.37
C GLN A 306 3.23 28.10 -38.46
N LEU A 307 2.84 29.11 -37.67
CA LEU A 307 3.44 30.44 -37.65
C LEU A 307 4.59 30.55 -36.62
N GLN A 308 4.94 29.45 -35.96
CA GLN A 308 5.97 29.40 -34.90
C GLN A 308 5.75 30.42 -33.77
N LEU A 309 4.51 30.79 -33.50
CA LEU A 309 4.15 31.70 -32.42
C LEU A 309 4.23 30.99 -31.05
N PRO A 310 4.51 31.76 -29.96
CA PRO A 310 4.53 31.21 -28.62
C PRO A 310 3.11 30.77 -28.18
N GLY A 311 3.05 29.65 -27.43
CA GLY A 311 1.84 29.24 -26.71
C GLY A 311 1.74 29.88 -25.34
N MET A 312 0.85 29.38 -24.49
CA MET A 312 0.83 29.73 -23.07
C MET A 312 2.14 29.36 -22.41
N ILE A 313 2.62 30.22 -21.52
CA ILE A 313 3.92 30.02 -20.84
C ILE A 313 3.79 28.92 -19.80
N LEU A 314 4.75 27.99 -19.83
CA LEU A 314 4.96 26.97 -18.81
C LEU A 314 6.07 27.44 -17.87
N ARG A 315 5.75 27.62 -16.60
CA ARG A 315 6.71 28.00 -15.56
C ARG A 315 7.13 26.78 -14.77
N PRO A 316 8.43 26.45 -14.72
CA PRO A 316 8.90 25.33 -13.91
C PRO A 316 8.66 25.60 -12.43
N LEU A 317 8.18 24.59 -11.71
CA LEU A 317 8.00 24.60 -10.26
C LEU A 317 9.17 23.87 -9.62
N SER A 318 9.75 24.47 -8.59
CA SER A 318 10.84 23.86 -7.83
C SER A 318 10.39 22.70 -6.94
N VAL A 319 9.11 22.66 -6.58
CA VAL A 319 8.49 21.61 -5.74
C VAL A 319 7.16 21.21 -6.36
N ALA A 320 6.85 19.92 -6.28
CA ALA A 320 5.53 19.42 -6.69
C ALA A 320 4.42 20.13 -5.90
N PRO A 321 3.35 20.60 -6.56
CA PRO A 321 2.18 21.11 -5.84
C PRO A 321 1.63 20.04 -4.87
N PRO A 322 1.29 20.41 -3.63
CA PRO A 322 0.86 19.45 -2.61
C PRO A 322 -0.45 18.74 -2.94
N GLN A 323 -1.21 19.26 -3.91
CA GLN A 323 -2.48 18.69 -4.36
C GLN A 323 -2.28 17.54 -5.37
N ILE A 324 -1.11 17.43 -6.00
CA ILE A 324 -0.80 16.40 -7.00
C ILE A 324 -0.01 15.27 -6.34
N PRO A 325 -0.31 14.00 -6.64
CA PRO A 325 0.50 12.86 -6.18
C PRO A 325 1.97 13.06 -6.60
N TRP A 326 2.87 12.98 -5.62
CA TRP A 326 4.29 13.05 -5.93
C TRP A 326 4.75 11.77 -6.63
N HIS A 327 5.38 11.92 -7.78
CA HIS A 327 5.99 10.82 -8.51
C HIS A 327 7.49 11.03 -8.64
N ALA A 328 8.28 10.01 -8.30
CA ALA A 328 9.72 10.06 -8.46
C ALA A 328 10.10 10.27 -9.94
N GLY A 329 10.99 11.23 -10.21
CA GLY A 329 11.47 11.52 -11.55
C GLY A 329 10.57 12.42 -12.41
N TYR A 330 9.49 12.96 -11.87
CA TYR A 330 8.68 13.97 -12.56
C TYR A 330 9.14 15.38 -12.24
N SER A 331 9.11 16.25 -13.25
CA SER A 331 9.23 17.71 -13.15
C SER A 331 7.86 18.34 -13.38
N TYR A 332 7.58 19.44 -12.69
CA TYR A 332 6.25 20.06 -12.69
C TYR A 332 6.32 21.45 -13.31
N PHE A 333 5.33 21.78 -14.13
CA PHE A 333 5.25 23.06 -14.83
C PHE A 333 3.85 23.64 -14.68
N GLU A 334 3.75 24.86 -14.20
CA GLU A 334 2.49 25.60 -14.06
C GLU A 334 2.20 26.38 -15.35
N LEU A 335 0.94 26.39 -15.80
CA LEU A 335 0.46 27.23 -16.89
C LEU A 335 0.23 28.64 -16.41
N ASP A 336 0.80 29.61 -17.13
CA ASP A 336 0.55 31.04 -16.89
C ASP A 336 -0.81 31.46 -17.44
N LYS A 337 -1.67 32.00 -16.59
CA LYS A 337 -3.00 32.53 -16.94
C LYS A 337 -2.99 33.94 -17.54
N GLY A 338 -1.84 34.60 -17.53
CA GLY A 338 -1.72 36.02 -17.95
C GLY A 338 -1.75 36.26 -19.46
N SER A 339 -1.90 35.21 -20.29
CA SER A 339 -1.87 35.35 -21.76
C SER A 339 -3.26 35.64 -22.36
N GLU A 340 -3.32 36.33 -23.49
CA GLU A 340 -4.58 36.54 -24.25
C GLU A 340 -5.22 35.21 -24.68
N LEU A 341 -4.42 34.16 -24.88
CA LEU A 341 -4.90 32.83 -25.19
C LEU A 341 -5.75 32.22 -24.05
N TRP A 342 -5.58 32.70 -22.82
CA TRP A 342 -6.36 32.24 -21.68
C TRP A 342 -7.84 32.62 -21.78
N GLN A 343 -8.14 33.82 -22.28
CA GLN A 343 -9.51 34.26 -22.48
C GLN A 343 -10.27 33.42 -23.53
N GLU A 344 -9.56 32.94 -24.55
CA GLU A 344 -10.11 32.01 -25.52
C GLU A 344 -10.25 30.60 -24.92
N MET A 345 -9.35 30.21 -24.00
CA MET A 345 -9.45 28.95 -23.28
C MET A 345 -10.69 28.89 -22.38
N GLU A 346 -11.03 29.96 -21.71
CA GLU A 346 -12.26 30.06 -20.90
C GLU A 346 -13.53 29.81 -21.72
N LYS A 347 -13.50 30.11 -23.00
CA LYS A 347 -14.62 29.86 -23.92
C LYS A 347 -14.62 28.45 -24.50
N SER A 348 -13.46 27.89 -24.81
CA SER A 348 -13.34 26.61 -25.48
C SER A 348 -13.34 25.41 -24.53
N GLY A 349 -12.82 25.56 -23.30
CA GLY A 349 -12.72 24.49 -22.29
C GLY A 349 -11.84 23.31 -22.71
N THR A 350 -11.07 23.44 -23.80
CA THR A 350 -10.28 22.31 -24.34
C THR A 350 -8.85 22.73 -24.65
N PHE A 351 -7.90 22.16 -23.91
CA PHE A 351 -6.48 22.37 -24.08
C PHE A 351 -5.93 21.50 -25.20
N ALA A 352 -5.03 22.08 -25.99
CA ALA A 352 -4.19 21.38 -26.94
C ALA A 352 -2.73 21.63 -26.58
N LEU A 353 -1.98 20.56 -26.46
CA LEU A 353 -0.56 20.54 -26.13
C LEU A 353 0.21 19.94 -27.31
N HIS A 354 1.11 20.71 -27.91
CA HIS A 354 1.93 20.27 -29.03
C HIS A 354 3.40 20.33 -28.63
N LEU A 355 4.09 19.19 -28.71
CA LEU A 355 5.51 19.08 -28.45
C LEU A 355 6.27 18.99 -29.76
N ALA A 356 7.17 19.94 -30.01
CA ALA A 356 7.97 19.99 -31.23
C ALA A 356 9.26 19.15 -31.14
N GLY A 357 9.72 18.80 -29.93
CA GLY A 357 10.95 18.03 -29.69
C GLY A 357 10.71 16.56 -29.41
N ASP A 358 11.78 15.78 -29.46
CA ASP A 358 11.78 14.38 -29.04
C ASP A 358 12.39 14.25 -27.64
N PHE A 359 11.63 13.66 -26.72
CA PHE A 359 12.04 13.39 -25.35
C PHE A 359 11.89 11.89 -25.08
N PRO A 360 12.99 11.12 -25.11
CA PRO A 360 12.92 9.68 -24.90
C PRO A 360 12.25 9.32 -23.58
N GLY A 361 11.34 8.35 -23.62
CA GLY A 361 10.61 7.91 -22.43
C GLY A 361 9.64 8.93 -21.84
N LEU A 362 9.15 9.86 -22.66
CA LEU A 362 8.21 10.91 -22.25
C LEU A 362 6.93 10.32 -21.66
N ALA A 363 6.59 10.75 -20.46
CA ALA A 363 5.29 10.56 -19.83
C ALA A 363 4.80 11.92 -19.32
N MET A 364 3.53 12.22 -19.57
CA MET A 364 2.91 13.48 -19.20
C MET A 364 1.61 13.25 -18.48
N GLU A 365 1.37 14.01 -17.43
CA GLU A 365 0.10 14.07 -16.72
C GLU A 365 -0.33 15.52 -16.63
N PHE A 366 -1.60 15.78 -16.94
CA PHE A 366 -2.14 17.13 -16.90
C PHE A 366 -3.17 17.25 -15.78
N TRP A 367 -2.94 18.21 -14.88
CA TRP A 367 -3.70 18.37 -13.66
C TRP A 367 -4.34 19.75 -13.58
N ALA A 368 -5.62 19.78 -13.23
CA ALA A 368 -6.29 20.99 -12.77
C ALA A 368 -6.25 21.00 -11.24
N ILE A 369 -5.62 22.00 -10.63
CA ILE A 369 -5.55 22.18 -9.19
C ILE A 369 -6.34 23.40 -8.77
N ARG A 370 -7.15 23.27 -7.71
CA ARG A 370 -7.92 24.39 -7.21
C ARG A 370 -6.97 25.48 -6.71
N SER A 371 -6.94 26.60 -7.40
CA SER A 371 -6.17 27.77 -6.95
C SER A 371 -6.88 28.31 -5.72
N HIS A 372 -6.25 28.27 -4.56
CA HIS A 372 -6.66 29.11 -3.45
C HIS A 372 -6.31 30.53 -3.91
N SER A 373 -7.33 31.30 -4.32
CA SER A 373 -7.16 32.71 -4.62
C SER A 373 -6.57 33.38 -3.39
N ALA A 374 -5.33 33.92 -3.55
CA ALA A 374 -4.67 34.74 -2.56
C ALA A 374 -5.51 35.99 -2.23
#